data_0ba7ac4cc9fd21d25aab4cf78c6ab29c
#
_entry.id   0ba7ac4cc9fd21d25aab4cf78c6ab29c
#
_cell.length_a   1.000
_cell.length_b   1.000
_cell.length_c   1.000
_cell.angle_alpha   90.00
_cell.angle_beta   90.00
_cell.angle_gamma   90.00
#
_symmetry.space_group_name_H-M   'P 1'
#
loop_
_entity.id
_entity.type
_entity.pdbx_description
1 polymer ?
#
loop_
_entity_poly.entity_id
_entity_poly.type
_entity_poly.pdbx_seq_one_letter_code
_entity_poly.pdbx_strand_id
1 'polypeptide(L)'
;MTNSEFYDVLNNGTRHMTPYVKGSANLTYPVEMDTQLRKAYYHALHGFYANLDVGNIYGGIICAYFVAIMAFAGVLHCMNYTPFKTVLLKQKLVGYVRGYLTLPTIGSKHASDFSYFKIFTGYLPTRLEGIIILGYLVLHTVFLTYGYEYDPENIIFKSRRVQVARYVADRSGVLAFAHFPLIVLFAGRNNFLEYISGVKYTSFIMFHKWLGRMMFLDAMIHGSAYTSYTVANKTWATSKNRLYWQFGWQHFV
;
A
#
# COMPACT_ATOMS: atom_id res chain seq x y z
N MET A 1 -23.88 2.48 1.08
CA MET A 1 -25.07 1.73 0.65
C MET A 1 -26.32 2.51 0.97
N THR A 2 -27.24 2.61 0.01
CA THR A 2 -28.50 3.29 0.21
C THR A 2 -29.48 2.40 0.97
N ASN A 3 -30.48 2.99 1.65
CA ASN A 3 -31.50 2.19 2.31
C ASN A 3 -32.23 1.23 1.34
N SER A 4 -32.38 1.63 0.07
CA SER A 4 -32.99 0.78 -0.97
C SER A 4 -32.16 -0.48 -1.27
N GLU A 5 -30.84 -0.37 -1.38
CA GLU A 5 -29.95 -1.51 -1.60
C GLU A 5 -29.96 -2.48 -0.42
N PHE A 6 -30.06 -1.96 0.80
CA PHE A 6 -30.21 -2.75 2.00
C PHE A 6 -31.50 -3.58 2.00
N TYR A 7 -32.64 -2.97 1.66
CA TYR A 7 -33.93 -3.67 1.57
C TYR A 7 -33.95 -4.69 0.44
N ASP A 8 -33.29 -4.41 -0.68
CA ASP A 8 -33.16 -5.36 -1.78
C ASP A 8 -32.38 -6.62 -1.36
N VAL A 9 -31.27 -6.47 -0.60
CA VAL A 9 -30.52 -7.60 -0.04
C VAL A 9 -31.38 -8.42 0.92
N LEU A 10 -32.17 -7.76 1.77
CA LEU A 10 -33.09 -8.43 2.67
C LEU A 10 -34.19 -9.22 1.95
N ASN A 11 -34.69 -8.67 0.85
CA ASN A 11 -35.83 -9.26 0.12
C ASN A 11 -35.40 -10.36 -0.85
N ASN A 12 -34.25 -10.22 -1.51
CA ASN A 12 -33.82 -11.13 -2.58
C ASN A 12 -32.85 -12.22 -2.08
N GLY A 13 -32.38 -12.17 -0.83
CA GLY A 13 -31.53 -13.18 -0.21
C GLY A 13 -30.14 -13.36 -0.82
N THR A 14 -29.92 -12.88 -2.03
CA THR A 14 -28.65 -13.01 -2.76
C THR A 14 -28.27 -11.70 -3.42
N ARG A 15 -27.09 -11.15 -3.11
CA ARG A 15 -26.59 -9.96 -3.80
C ARG A 15 -25.09 -9.73 -3.53
N HIS A 16 -24.44 -8.98 -4.43
CA HIS A 16 -23.17 -8.35 -4.15
C HIS A 16 -23.30 -7.35 -2.99
N MET A 17 -22.46 -7.51 -1.99
CA MET A 17 -22.60 -6.79 -0.73
C MET A 17 -22.28 -5.31 -0.80
N THR A 18 -21.38 -4.92 -1.67
CA THR A 18 -20.97 -3.52 -1.76
C THR A 18 -20.76 -3.10 -3.21
N PRO A 19 -21.00 -1.83 -3.54
CA PRO A 19 -20.66 -1.27 -4.83
C PRO A 19 -19.12 -1.29 -5.08
N TYR A 20 -18.32 -1.42 -4.03
CA TYR A 20 -16.87 -1.38 -4.09
C TYR A 20 -16.26 -2.71 -4.53
N VAL A 21 -16.89 -3.82 -4.19
CA VAL A 21 -16.44 -5.18 -4.55
C VAL A 21 -17.28 -5.71 -5.71
N LYS A 22 -17.40 -4.92 -6.75
CA LYS A 22 -18.21 -5.22 -7.91
C LYS A 22 -17.69 -6.49 -8.62
N GLY A 23 -18.47 -7.55 -8.62
CA GLY A 23 -18.15 -8.81 -9.29
C GLY A 23 -17.41 -9.86 -8.45
N SER A 24 -17.10 -9.59 -7.19
CA SER A 24 -16.22 -10.49 -6.41
C SER A 24 -16.93 -11.66 -5.72
N ALA A 25 -18.15 -11.54 -5.26
CA ALA A 25 -18.90 -12.63 -4.66
C ALA A 25 -20.40 -12.35 -4.60
N ASN A 26 -21.20 -13.36 -4.91
CA ASN A 26 -22.61 -13.39 -4.56
C ASN A 26 -22.73 -13.87 -3.11
N LEU A 27 -23.21 -12.99 -2.23
CA LEU A 27 -23.50 -13.37 -0.86
C LEU A 27 -24.93 -13.89 -0.76
N THR A 28 -25.05 -15.16 -0.45
CA THR A 28 -26.34 -15.82 -0.21
C THR A 28 -26.63 -15.82 1.27
N TYR A 29 -27.86 -15.41 1.62
CA TYR A 29 -28.37 -15.50 2.98
C TYR A 29 -29.36 -16.65 3.06
N PRO A 30 -29.36 -17.42 4.16
CA PRO A 30 -30.45 -18.35 4.41
C PRO A 30 -31.79 -17.63 4.43
N VAL A 31 -32.76 -18.14 3.68
CA VAL A 31 -34.10 -17.52 3.54
C VAL A 31 -34.80 -17.40 4.90
N GLU A 32 -34.53 -18.34 5.81
CA GLU A 32 -35.13 -18.43 7.14
C GLU A 32 -34.47 -17.53 8.20
N MET A 33 -33.45 -16.74 7.82
CA MET A 33 -32.76 -15.85 8.76
C MET A 33 -33.65 -14.71 9.20
N ASP A 34 -33.79 -14.51 10.51
CA ASP A 34 -34.51 -13.36 11.09
C ASP A 34 -33.99 -12.02 10.56
N THR A 35 -34.89 -11.06 10.39
CA THR A 35 -34.57 -9.75 9.82
C THR A 35 -33.49 -9.00 10.61
N GLN A 36 -33.50 -9.11 11.95
CA GLN A 36 -32.48 -8.48 12.78
C GLN A 36 -31.11 -9.14 12.58
N LEU A 37 -31.05 -10.45 12.49
CA LEU A 37 -29.83 -11.20 12.25
C LEU A 37 -29.27 -10.92 10.86
N ARG A 38 -30.14 -10.79 9.85
CA ARG A 38 -29.71 -10.36 8.48
C ARG A 38 -29.07 -8.98 8.50
N LYS A 39 -29.67 -8.02 9.21
CA LYS A 39 -29.11 -6.66 9.36
C LYS A 39 -27.72 -6.73 9.99
N ALA A 40 -27.58 -7.43 11.09
CA ALA A 40 -26.30 -7.57 11.79
C ALA A 40 -25.24 -8.23 10.92
N TYR A 41 -25.61 -9.27 10.19
CA TYR A 41 -24.71 -9.96 9.26
C TYR A 41 -24.27 -9.06 8.10
N TYR A 42 -25.21 -8.31 7.56
CA TYR A 42 -24.94 -7.32 6.52
C TYR A 42 -23.95 -6.23 7.01
N HIS A 43 -24.20 -5.61 8.15
CA HIS A 43 -23.29 -4.60 8.71
C HIS A 43 -21.90 -5.16 8.95
N ALA A 44 -21.81 -6.36 9.49
CA ALA A 44 -20.54 -7.03 9.74
C ALA A 44 -19.74 -7.27 8.46
N LEU A 45 -20.38 -7.71 7.37
CA LEU A 45 -19.75 -7.91 6.07
C LEU A 45 -19.43 -6.59 5.38
N HIS A 46 -20.30 -5.59 5.50
CA HIS A 46 -20.04 -4.26 4.94
C HIS A 46 -18.75 -3.66 5.51
N GLY A 47 -18.57 -3.67 6.83
CA GLY A 47 -17.32 -3.18 7.46
C GLY A 47 -16.08 -3.94 6.99
N PHE A 48 -16.20 -5.25 6.77
CA PHE A 48 -15.12 -6.06 6.24
C PHE A 48 -14.71 -5.63 4.81
N TYR A 49 -15.68 -5.48 3.91
CA TYR A 49 -15.40 -5.06 2.53
C TYR A 49 -14.97 -3.60 2.43
N ALA A 50 -15.56 -2.71 3.22
CA ALA A 50 -15.13 -1.32 3.30
C ALA A 50 -13.64 -1.19 3.69
N ASN A 51 -13.18 -2.04 4.63
CA ASN A 51 -11.77 -2.08 5.00
C ASN A 51 -10.86 -2.54 3.86
N LEU A 52 -11.29 -3.50 3.03
CA LEU A 52 -10.55 -3.92 1.83
C LEU A 52 -10.49 -2.80 0.78
N ASP A 53 -11.61 -2.14 0.52
CA ASP A 53 -11.68 -1.06 -0.47
C ASP A 53 -10.83 0.14 -0.08
N VAL A 54 -10.85 0.53 1.19
CA VAL A 54 -9.96 1.56 1.70
C VAL A 54 -8.50 1.16 1.52
N GLY A 55 -8.16 -0.12 1.74
CA GLY A 55 -6.84 -0.66 1.45
C GLY A 55 -6.42 -0.51 -0.01
N ASN A 56 -7.32 -0.84 -0.94
CA ASN A 56 -7.10 -0.70 -2.38
C ASN A 56 -6.90 0.77 -2.79
N ILE A 57 -7.72 1.68 -2.25
CA ILE A 57 -7.57 3.12 -2.48
C ILE A 57 -6.20 3.61 -1.97
N TYR A 58 -5.80 3.22 -0.78
CA TYR A 58 -4.50 3.58 -0.20
C TYR A 58 -3.32 3.04 -1.03
N GLY A 59 -3.42 1.80 -1.50
CA GLY A 59 -2.43 1.23 -2.43
C GLY A 59 -2.35 2.02 -3.73
N GLY A 60 -3.51 2.41 -4.29
CA GLY A 60 -3.60 3.28 -5.47
C GLY A 60 -2.96 4.66 -5.24
N ILE A 61 -3.16 5.26 -4.06
CA ILE A 61 -2.56 6.55 -3.70
C ILE A 61 -1.02 6.43 -3.59
N ILE A 62 -0.49 5.34 -3.05
CA ILE A 62 0.97 5.09 -3.03
C ILE A 62 1.51 5.03 -4.47
N CYS A 63 0.85 4.31 -5.36
CA CYS A 63 1.25 4.27 -6.77
C CYS A 63 1.18 5.67 -7.40
N ALA A 64 0.08 6.39 -7.18
CA ALA A 64 -0.12 7.75 -7.69
C ALA A 64 0.93 8.73 -7.17
N TYR A 65 1.39 8.59 -5.91
CA TYR A 65 2.44 9.39 -5.33
C TYR A 65 3.73 9.34 -6.16
N PHE A 66 4.21 8.13 -6.49
CA PHE A 66 5.42 7.97 -7.31
C PHE A 66 5.21 8.38 -8.76
N VAL A 67 4.04 8.07 -9.33
CA VAL A 67 3.69 8.51 -10.70
C VAL A 67 3.67 10.03 -10.80
N ALA A 68 3.09 10.73 -9.83
CA ALA A 68 3.07 12.19 -9.79
C ALA A 68 4.49 12.79 -9.71
N ILE A 69 5.37 12.21 -8.89
CA ILE A 69 6.77 12.62 -8.78
C ILE A 69 7.49 12.43 -10.11
N MET A 70 7.31 11.27 -10.76
CA MET A 70 7.94 10.99 -12.05
C MET A 70 7.38 11.90 -13.17
N ALA A 71 6.09 12.15 -13.18
CA ALA A 71 5.46 13.07 -14.12
C ALA A 71 5.98 14.51 -13.93
N PHE A 72 6.07 14.98 -12.69
CA PHE A 72 6.63 16.29 -12.38
C PHE A 72 8.10 16.42 -12.81
N ALA A 73 8.91 15.39 -12.51
CA ALA A 73 10.29 15.32 -12.96
C ALA A 73 10.39 15.34 -14.49
N GLY A 74 9.49 14.62 -15.18
CA GLY A 74 9.39 14.59 -16.64
C GLY A 74 9.06 15.95 -17.24
N VAL A 75 8.12 16.68 -16.65
CA VAL A 75 7.81 18.06 -17.08
C VAL A 75 9.05 18.95 -16.97
N LEU A 76 9.73 18.90 -15.83
CA LEU A 76 10.98 19.68 -15.65
C LEU A 76 12.07 19.23 -16.64
N HIS A 77 12.17 17.94 -16.92
CA HIS A 77 13.13 17.39 -17.88
C HIS A 77 12.83 17.91 -19.28
N CYS A 78 11.59 17.86 -19.74
CA CYS A 78 11.16 18.38 -21.03
C CYS A 78 11.42 19.90 -21.15
N MET A 79 11.21 20.65 -20.08
CA MET A 79 11.49 22.10 -20.06
C MET A 79 12.97 22.42 -20.31
N ASN A 80 13.88 21.50 -19.99
CA ASN A 80 15.32 21.70 -20.27
C ASN A 80 15.65 21.72 -21.77
N TYR A 81 14.77 21.19 -22.63
CA TYR A 81 14.93 21.19 -24.09
C TYR A 81 14.23 22.36 -24.78
N THR A 82 13.58 23.23 -24.02
CA THR A 82 12.87 24.39 -24.53
C THR A 82 13.63 25.70 -24.23
N PRO A 83 13.31 26.83 -24.91
CA PRO A 83 13.85 28.15 -24.56
C PRO A 83 13.58 28.59 -23.12
N PHE A 84 12.55 28.00 -22.47
CA PHE A 84 12.25 28.24 -21.06
C PHE A 84 13.38 27.85 -20.10
N LYS A 85 14.32 26.97 -20.51
CA LYS A 85 15.50 26.64 -19.72
C LYS A 85 16.26 27.86 -19.24
N THR A 86 16.49 28.81 -20.12
CA THR A 86 17.24 30.04 -19.78
C THR A 86 16.49 30.95 -18.81
N VAL A 87 15.15 30.97 -18.92
CA VAL A 87 14.29 31.73 -18.01
C VAL A 87 14.26 31.06 -16.64
N LEU A 88 14.09 29.74 -16.60
CA LEU A 88 14.07 28.95 -15.34
C LEU A 88 15.39 29.03 -14.59
N LEU A 89 16.52 28.87 -15.29
CA LEU A 89 17.85 28.90 -14.66
C LEU A 89 18.22 30.28 -14.12
N LYS A 90 17.63 31.37 -14.63
CA LYS A 90 17.79 32.74 -14.13
C LYS A 90 16.96 33.00 -12.85
N GLN A 91 15.97 32.15 -12.54
CA GLN A 91 15.16 32.35 -11.33
C GLN A 91 15.97 32.01 -10.07
N LYS A 92 16.07 32.96 -9.15
CA LYS A 92 16.76 32.77 -7.86
C LYS A 92 16.22 31.59 -7.07
N LEU A 93 14.90 31.33 -7.14
CA LEU A 93 14.24 30.21 -6.49
C LEU A 93 14.75 28.86 -7.00
N VAL A 94 14.92 28.72 -8.33
CA VAL A 94 15.44 27.47 -8.94
C VAL A 94 16.88 27.23 -8.52
N GLY A 95 17.71 28.28 -8.49
CA GLY A 95 19.07 28.21 -7.98
C GLY A 95 19.12 27.78 -6.51
N TYR A 96 18.24 28.34 -5.69
CA TYR A 96 18.12 27.98 -4.27
C TYR A 96 17.69 26.51 -4.08
N VAL A 97 16.62 26.07 -4.77
CA VAL A 97 16.14 24.67 -4.73
C VAL A 97 17.24 23.71 -5.17
N ARG A 98 17.94 24.00 -6.25
CA ARG A 98 19.06 23.15 -6.71
C ARG A 98 20.19 23.12 -5.69
N GLY A 99 20.59 24.26 -5.15
CA GLY A 99 21.70 24.38 -4.20
C GLY A 99 21.43 23.71 -2.86
N TYR A 100 20.17 23.70 -2.40
CA TYR A 100 19.82 23.20 -1.07
C TYR A 100 19.16 21.81 -1.05
N LEU A 101 18.43 21.42 -2.10
CA LEU A 101 17.65 20.19 -2.11
C LEU A 101 18.18 19.12 -3.08
N THR A 102 18.51 19.51 -4.33
CA THR A 102 18.82 18.50 -5.36
C THR A 102 20.30 18.14 -5.44
N LEU A 103 21.20 19.05 -5.09
CA LEU A 103 22.64 18.81 -5.13
C LEU A 103 23.20 18.22 -3.83
N PRO A 104 22.85 18.76 -2.61
CA PRO A 104 23.42 18.24 -1.38
C PRO A 104 22.81 16.88 -1.00
N THR A 105 23.64 16.02 -0.43
CA THR A 105 23.21 14.78 0.21
C THR A 105 22.81 15.01 1.67
N ILE A 106 22.11 14.03 2.24
CA ILE A 106 21.80 13.99 3.68
C ILE A 106 23.08 13.76 4.51
N GLY A 107 24.12 13.18 3.90
CA GLY A 107 25.42 12.97 4.54
C GLY A 107 26.57 13.77 3.88
N SER A 108 27.79 13.53 4.32
CA SER A 108 28.97 14.26 3.87
C SER A 108 29.51 13.87 2.49
N LYS A 109 29.04 12.76 1.91
CA LYS A 109 29.50 12.24 0.61
C LYS A 109 28.33 11.85 -0.29
N HIS A 110 28.27 12.47 -1.47
CA HIS A 110 27.24 12.16 -2.47
C HIS A 110 27.41 10.74 -3.03
N ALA A 111 26.30 9.99 -3.14
CA ALA A 111 26.23 8.66 -3.70
C ALA A 111 27.21 7.65 -3.06
N SER A 112 27.64 7.90 -1.81
CA SER A 112 28.42 6.90 -1.08
C SER A 112 27.54 5.75 -0.61
N ASP A 113 28.08 4.53 -0.75
CA ASP A 113 27.45 3.36 -0.17
C ASP A 113 27.43 3.47 1.35
N PHE A 114 26.30 3.17 1.95
CA PHE A 114 26.22 2.92 3.38
C PHE A 114 25.83 1.46 3.62
N SER A 115 26.47 0.86 4.62
CA SER A 115 26.13 -0.48 5.08
C SER A 115 25.99 -0.45 6.59
N TYR A 116 24.76 -0.67 7.07
CA TYR A 116 24.46 -0.77 8.50
C TYR A 116 24.21 -2.24 8.84
N PHE A 117 25.04 -2.82 9.70
CA PHE A 117 25.03 -4.24 10.06
C PHE A 117 25.10 -5.22 8.88
N LYS A 118 25.65 -4.81 7.73
CA LYS A 118 25.67 -5.59 6.47
C LYS A 118 24.28 -5.96 5.90
N ILE A 119 23.21 -5.59 6.56
CA ILE A 119 21.83 -5.89 6.17
C ILE A 119 21.21 -4.70 5.42
N PHE A 120 21.43 -3.49 5.94
CA PHE A 120 20.92 -2.28 5.32
C PHE A 120 22.01 -1.64 4.45
N THR A 121 22.06 -2.06 3.18
CA THR A 121 22.96 -1.48 2.19
C THR A 121 22.20 -0.55 1.25
N GLY A 122 22.80 0.56 0.88
CA GLY A 122 22.19 1.51 -0.06
C GLY A 122 23.09 2.67 -0.38
N TYR A 123 22.56 3.58 -1.20
CA TYR A 123 23.20 4.87 -1.49
C TYR A 123 22.63 5.94 -0.59
N LEU A 124 23.47 6.90 -0.17
CA LEU A 124 23.01 8.09 0.55
C LEU A 124 22.17 8.94 -0.40
N PRO A 125 20.91 9.23 -0.06
CA PRO A 125 20.05 10.04 -0.90
C PRO A 125 20.46 11.52 -0.89
N THR A 126 20.12 12.23 -1.94
CA THR A 126 20.06 13.70 -1.90
C THR A 126 18.97 14.12 -0.91
N ARG A 127 18.98 15.38 -0.50
CA ARG A 127 17.95 15.88 0.43
C ARG A 127 16.55 15.76 -0.16
N LEU A 128 16.39 16.05 -1.47
CA LEU A 128 15.11 15.90 -2.16
C LEU A 128 14.64 14.45 -2.16
N GLU A 129 15.51 13.50 -2.52
CA GLU A 129 15.18 12.09 -2.50
C GLU A 129 14.83 11.59 -1.10
N GLY A 130 15.55 12.10 -0.08
CA GLY A 130 15.24 11.82 1.33
C GLY A 130 13.87 12.33 1.76
N ILE A 131 13.48 13.53 1.32
CA ILE A 131 12.13 14.08 1.55
C ILE A 131 11.07 13.22 0.87
N ILE A 132 11.30 12.79 -0.36
CA ILE A 132 10.39 11.91 -1.10
C ILE A 132 10.22 10.57 -0.35
N ILE A 133 11.32 9.95 0.08
CA ILE A 133 11.27 8.70 0.84
C ILE A 133 10.56 8.91 2.18
N LEU A 134 10.87 9.97 2.90
CA LEU A 134 10.22 10.28 4.18
C LEU A 134 8.71 10.51 4.00
N GLY A 135 8.32 11.28 2.99
CA GLY A 135 6.91 11.48 2.64
C GLY A 135 6.18 10.17 2.34
N TYR A 136 6.81 9.30 1.56
CA TYR A 136 6.30 7.96 1.29
C TYR A 136 6.16 7.13 2.58
N LEU A 137 7.17 7.10 3.45
CA LEU A 137 7.14 6.32 4.70
C LEU A 137 6.05 6.82 5.65
N VAL A 138 5.86 8.13 5.77
CA VAL A 138 4.79 8.73 6.56
C VAL A 138 3.43 8.33 5.98
N LEU A 139 3.25 8.52 4.67
CA LEU A 139 2.01 8.15 3.97
C LEU A 139 1.65 6.68 4.17
N HIS A 140 2.63 5.79 3.94
CA HIS A 140 2.48 4.36 4.14
C HIS A 140 2.09 4.00 5.58
N THR A 141 2.78 4.58 6.57
CA THR A 141 2.49 4.33 8.00
C THR A 141 1.08 4.77 8.35
N VAL A 142 0.64 5.93 7.87
CA VAL A 142 -0.74 6.40 8.06
C VAL A 142 -1.72 5.42 7.43
N PHE A 143 -1.50 4.97 6.21
CA PHE A 143 -2.38 4.03 5.51
C PHE A 143 -2.44 2.65 6.15
N LEU A 144 -1.34 2.20 6.75
CA LEU A 144 -1.29 0.95 7.48
C LEU A 144 -2.02 1.01 8.83
N THR A 145 -2.09 2.18 9.47
CA THR A 145 -2.57 2.31 10.86
C THR A 145 -3.93 3.00 10.98
N TYR A 146 -4.34 3.80 10.00
CA TYR A 146 -5.53 4.63 10.05
C TYR A 146 -6.69 4.10 9.19
N GLY A 147 -7.93 4.47 9.56
CA GLY A 147 -9.11 4.23 8.75
C GLY A 147 -9.64 2.80 8.81
N TYR A 148 -9.56 2.14 9.97
CA TYR A 148 -10.23 0.87 10.22
C TYR A 148 -11.65 1.10 10.73
N GLU A 149 -12.64 0.55 10.05
CA GLU A 149 -14.03 0.51 10.52
C GLU A 149 -14.18 -0.67 11.49
N TYR A 150 -14.15 -0.34 12.77
CA TYR A 150 -14.35 -1.32 13.83
C TYR A 150 -15.82 -1.34 14.27
N ASP A 151 -16.44 -2.51 14.22
CA ASP A 151 -17.80 -2.74 14.72
C ASP A 151 -17.75 -3.61 15.99
N PRO A 152 -18.08 -3.05 17.17
CA PRO A 152 -18.07 -3.79 18.43
C PRO A 152 -19.16 -4.88 18.50
N GLU A 153 -20.24 -4.73 17.74
CA GLU A 153 -21.38 -5.66 17.71
C GLU A 153 -21.27 -6.67 16.55
N ASN A 154 -20.08 -6.78 15.96
CA ASN A 154 -19.86 -7.63 14.80
C ASN A 154 -20.08 -9.10 15.11
N ILE A 155 -21.08 -9.72 14.45
CA ILE A 155 -21.46 -11.12 14.67
C ILE A 155 -20.54 -12.14 13.97
N ILE A 156 -19.74 -11.72 13.00
CA ILE A 156 -18.83 -12.62 12.27
C ILE A 156 -17.57 -12.88 13.08
N PHE A 157 -17.06 -11.86 13.76
CA PHE A 157 -15.85 -11.95 14.55
C PHE A 157 -16.16 -12.17 16.03
N LYS A 158 -15.67 -13.25 16.58
CA LYS A 158 -15.94 -13.67 17.98
C LYS A 158 -15.43 -12.68 19.02
N SER A 159 -14.50 -11.80 18.65
CA SER A 159 -13.93 -10.80 19.56
C SER A 159 -13.26 -9.68 18.78
N ARG A 160 -13.08 -8.53 19.43
CA ARG A 160 -12.34 -7.38 18.90
C ARG A 160 -10.95 -7.78 18.39
N ARG A 161 -10.23 -8.62 19.13
CA ARG A 161 -8.89 -9.07 18.77
C ARG A 161 -8.90 -9.81 17.42
N VAL A 162 -9.86 -10.69 17.20
CA VAL A 162 -10.01 -11.45 15.96
C VAL A 162 -10.33 -10.52 14.80
N GLN A 163 -11.24 -9.57 14.98
CA GLN A 163 -11.61 -8.59 13.97
C GLN A 163 -10.42 -7.71 13.57
N VAL A 164 -9.74 -7.11 14.56
CA VAL A 164 -8.57 -6.25 14.30
C VAL A 164 -7.45 -7.04 13.61
N ALA A 165 -7.14 -8.25 14.08
CA ALA A 165 -6.13 -9.09 13.46
C ALA A 165 -6.46 -9.39 11.99
N ARG A 166 -7.73 -9.66 11.68
CA ARG A 166 -8.16 -9.87 10.30
C ARG A 166 -8.03 -8.61 9.44
N TYR A 167 -8.47 -7.48 9.93
CA TYR A 167 -8.42 -6.22 9.20
C TYR A 167 -6.99 -5.75 8.94
N VAL A 168 -6.11 -5.87 9.92
CA VAL A 168 -4.68 -5.55 9.76
C VAL A 168 -4.03 -6.49 8.76
N ALA A 169 -4.36 -7.79 8.81
CA ALA A 169 -3.85 -8.77 7.86
C ALA A 169 -4.25 -8.42 6.43
N ASP A 170 -5.52 -8.16 6.19
CA ASP A 170 -6.01 -7.83 4.85
C ASP A 170 -5.40 -6.52 4.33
N ARG A 171 -5.33 -5.47 5.16
CA ARG A 171 -4.77 -4.17 4.79
C ARG A 171 -3.29 -4.26 4.44
N SER A 172 -2.49 -4.90 5.27
CA SER A 172 -1.05 -5.06 5.00
C SER A 172 -0.79 -5.90 3.75
N GLY A 173 -1.60 -6.94 3.50
CA GLY A 173 -1.51 -7.72 2.27
C GLY A 173 -1.80 -6.92 1.01
N VAL A 174 -2.85 -6.10 1.03
CA VAL A 174 -3.19 -5.20 -0.09
C VAL A 174 -2.10 -4.17 -0.33
N LEU A 175 -1.58 -3.55 0.74
CA LEU A 175 -0.47 -2.59 0.62
C LEU A 175 0.81 -3.26 0.09
N ALA A 176 1.16 -4.45 0.57
CA ALA A 176 2.29 -5.21 0.05
C ALA A 176 2.16 -5.44 -1.46
N PHE A 177 0.97 -5.87 -1.90
CA PHE A 177 0.71 -6.10 -3.32
C PHE A 177 0.78 -4.82 -4.16
N ALA A 178 0.33 -3.68 -3.62
CA ALA A 178 0.39 -2.38 -4.30
C ALA A 178 1.84 -1.90 -4.57
N HIS A 179 2.82 -2.35 -3.81
CA HIS A 179 4.24 -2.03 -4.07
C HIS A 179 4.82 -2.79 -5.26
N PHE A 180 4.25 -3.95 -5.61
CA PHE A 180 4.82 -4.84 -6.62
C PHE A 180 5.04 -4.16 -7.99
N PRO A 181 4.06 -3.47 -8.61
CA PRO A 181 4.26 -2.81 -9.89
C PRO A 181 5.37 -1.74 -9.84
N LEU A 182 5.47 -0.99 -8.74
CA LEU A 182 6.51 0.03 -8.57
C LEU A 182 7.90 -0.60 -8.42
N ILE A 183 8.00 -1.71 -7.67
CA ILE A 183 9.26 -2.44 -7.48
C ILE A 183 9.77 -2.95 -8.82
N VAL A 184 8.91 -3.58 -9.62
CA VAL A 184 9.28 -4.08 -10.95
C VAL A 184 9.66 -2.92 -11.87
N LEU A 185 8.87 -1.84 -11.86
CA LEU A 185 9.10 -0.67 -12.71
C LEU A 185 10.45 0.01 -12.41
N PHE A 186 10.85 0.08 -11.14
CA PHE A 186 12.09 0.77 -10.73
C PHE A 186 13.33 -0.14 -10.76
N ALA A 187 13.20 -1.45 -10.96
CA ALA A 187 14.32 -2.38 -11.03
C ALA A 187 15.08 -2.32 -12.37
N GLY A 188 14.41 -1.91 -13.44
CA GLY A 188 14.94 -1.99 -14.80
C GLY A 188 16.18 -1.13 -15.03
N ARG A 189 17.27 -1.73 -15.54
CA ARG A 189 18.52 -1.01 -15.82
C ARG A 189 18.41 -0.05 -17.01
N ASN A 190 17.62 -0.37 -18.02
CA ASN A 190 17.31 0.50 -19.16
C ASN A 190 15.85 0.95 -19.07
N ASN A 191 15.53 1.63 -17.98
CA ASN A 191 14.18 2.02 -17.70
C ASN A 191 13.76 3.21 -18.58
N PHE A 192 12.65 3.05 -19.32
CA PHE A 192 12.10 4.13 -20.13
C PHE A 192 11.77 5.39 -19.28
N LEU A 193 11.51 5.22 -18.00
CA LEU A 193 11.27 6.34 -17.07
C LEU A 193 12.50 7.26 -16.93
N GLU A 194 13.73 6.74 -17.10
CA GLU A 194 14.94 7.57 -17.08
C GLU A 194 14.89 8.59 -18.24
N TYR A 195 14.48 8.13 -19.44
CA TYR A 195 14.39 8.99 -20.61
C TYR A 195 13.27 10.03 -20.48
N ILE A 196 12.13 9.64 -19.89
CA ILE A 196 10.98 10.53 -19.75
C ILE A 196 11.21 11.52 -18.60
N SER A 197 11.65 11.04 -17.45
CA SER A 197 11.74 11.87 -16.24
C SER A 197 13.09 12.57 -16.05
N GLY A 198 14.15 12.11 -16.72
CA GLY A 198 15.52 12.58 -16.49
C GLY A 198 16.08 12.22 -15.11
N VAL A 199 15.38 11.38 -14.35
CA VAL A 199 15.82 10.87 -13.05
C VAL A 199 16.86 9.79 -13.25
N LYS A 200 17.95 9.83 -12.50
CA LYS A 200 19.07 8.88 -12.64
C LYS A 200 18.69 7.48 -12.18
N TYR A 201 19.27 6.46 -12.80
CA TYR A 201 19.10 5.05 -12.42
C TYR A 201 19.39 4.81 -10.92
N THR A 202 20.41 5.47 -10.35
CA THR A 202 20.73 5.34 -8.92
C THR A 202 19.57 5.72 -8.00
N SER A 203 18.78 6.73 -8.38
CA SER A 203 17.58 7.15 -7.65
C SER A 203 16.47 6.10 -7.76
N PHE A 204 16.27 5.51 -8.95
CA PHE A 204 15.31 4.41 -9.13
C PHE A 204 15.66 3.19 -8.28
N ILE A 205 16.92 2.78 -8.25
CA ILE A 205 17.38 1.66 -7.40
C ILE A 205 17.21 1.98 -5.92
N MET A 206 17.39 3.22 -5.52
CA MET A 206 17.15 3.63 -4.14
C MET A 206 15.66 3.53 -3.78
N PHE A 207 14.76 4.03 -4.62
CA PHE A 207 13.31 3.89 -4.43
C PHE A 207 12.89 2.42 -4.44
N HIS A 208 13.40 1.62 -5.38
CA HIS A 208 13.19 0.17 -5.42
C HIS A 208 13.55 -0.51 -4.09
N LYS A 209 14.72 -0.18 -3.53
CA LYS A 209 15.16 -0.76 -2.24
C LYS A 209 14.24 -0.37 -1.08
N TRP A 210 13.76 0.88 -1.03
CA TRP A 210 12.84 1.32 0.02
C TRP A 210 11.45 0.70 -0.12
N LEU A 211 10.92 0.65 -1.33
CA LEU A 211 9.66 -0.05 -1.62
C LEU A 211 9.73 -1.54 -1.26
N GLY A 212 10.85 -2.21 -1.61
CA GLY A 212 11.07 -3.61 -1.27
C GLY A 212 11.11 -3.86 0.24
N ARG A 213 11.74 -2.95 1.01
CA ARG A 213 11.74 -3.04 2.48
C ARG A 213 10.35 -2.90 3.07
N MET A 214 9.56 -1.95 2.56
CA MET A 214 8.19 -1.76 3.04
C MET A 214 7.27 -2.90 2.62
N MET A 215 7.38 -3.40 1.40
CA MET A 215 6.67 -4.60 0.96
C MET A 215 7.00 -5.82 1.85
N PHE A 216 8.28 -6.01 2.18
CA PHE A 216 8.70 -7.09 3.10
C PHE A 216 8.10 -6.90 4.51
N LEU A 217 8.12 -5.68 5.04
CA LEU A 217 7.51 -5.37 6.34
C LEU A 217 6.01 -5.65 6.32
N ASP A 218 5.31 -5.23 5.29
CA ASP A 218 3.88 -5.48 5.10
C ASP A 218 3.57 -6.98 5.02
N ALA A 219 4.38 -7.75 4.29
CA ALA A 219 4.24 -9.19 4.19
C ALA A 219 4.45 -9.88 5.55
N MET A 220 5.41 -9.41 6.36
CA MET A 220 5.61 -9.91 7.73
C MET A 220 4.43 -9.58 8.63
N ILE A 221 3.89 -8.36 8.56
CA ILE A 221 2.70 -7.96 9.32
C ILE A 221 1.49 -8.79 8.87
N HIS A 222 1.29 -8.96 7.57
CA HIS A 222 0.24 -9.79 6.99
C HIS A 222 0.26 -11.23 7.54
N GLY A 223 1.40 -11.91 7.42
CA GLY A 223 1.55 -13.28 7.89
C GLY A 223 1.35 -13.40 9.40
N SER A 224 1.91 -12.48 10.19
CA SER A 224 1.79 -12.47 11.65
C SER A 224 0.35 -12.20 12.10
N ALA A 225 -0.33 -11.26 11.47
CA ALA A 225 -1.71 -10.90 11.78
C ALA A 225 -2.68 -12.04 11.39
N TYR A 226 -2.49 -12.69 10.24
CA TYR A 226 -3.26 -13.88 9.87
C TYR A 226 -3.00 -15.06 10.79
N THR A 227 -1.77 -15.26 11.23
CA THR A 227 -1.45 -16.28 12.23
C THR A 227 -2.19 -16.01 13.54
N SER A 228 -2.15 -14.76 14.02
CA SER A 228 -2.89 -14.33 15.22
C SER A 228 -4.40 -14.53 15.06
N TYR A 229 -4.95 -14.21 13.89
CA TYR A 229 -6.36 -14.44 13.55
C TYR A 229 -6.74 -15.92 13.61
N THR A 230 -5.96 -16.81 12.97
CA THR A 230 -6.27 -18.25 12.92
C THR A 230 -6.10 -18.92 14.27
N VAL A 231 -5.11 -18.52 15.07
CA VAL A 231 -4.93 -18.99 16.45
C VAL A 231 -6.10 -18.56 17.34
N ALA A 232 -6.48 -17.29 17.30
CA ALA A 232 -7.59 -16.76 18.07
C ALA A 232 -8.95 -17.37 17.68
N ASN A 233 -9.13 -17.73 16.41
CA ASN A 233 -10.30 -18.43 15.90
C ASN A 233 -10.28 -19.95 16.14
N LYS A 234 -9.19 -20.49 16.71
CA LYS A 234 -8.98 -21.92 16.92
C LYS A 234 -8.97 -22.75 15.59
N THR A 235 -8.64 -22.11 14.48
CA THR A 235 -8.55 -22.76 13.16
C THR A 235 -7.10 -23.04 12.72
N TRP A 236 -6.12 -22.73 13.56
CA TRP A 236 -4.70 -22.89 13.27
C TRP A 236 -4.32 -24.31 12.88
N ALA A 237 -4.81 -25.31 13.62
CA ALA A 237 -4.50 -26.73 13.37
C ALA A 237 -4.82 -27.18 11.93
N THR A 238 -5.91 -26.66 11.37
CA THR A 238 -6.36 -26.95 10.00
C THR A 238 -5.68 -26.02 8.98
N SER A 239 -5.48 -24.75 9.33
CA SER A 239 -4.95 -23.74 8.42
C SER A 239 -3.48 -23.95 8.12
N LYS A 240 -2.65 -24.32 9.10
CA LYS A 240 -1.21 -24.55 8.93
C LYS A 240 -0.87 -25.63 7.89
N ASN A 241 -1.78 -26.57 7.66
CA ASN A 241 -1.58 -27.66 6.70
C ASN A 241 -2.01 -27.29 5.27
N ARG A 242 -2.57 -26.11 5.06
CA ARG A 242 -2.95 -25.64 3.71
C ARG A 242 -1.72 -25.16 2.95
N LEU A 243 -1.64 -25.47 1.67
CA LEU A 243 -0.51 -25.16 0.81
C LEU A 243 -0.11 -23.68 0.85
N TYR A 244 -1.08 -22.74 0.84
CA TYR A 244 -0.77 -21.32 0.90
C TYR A 244 -0.08 -20.88 2.20
N TRP A 245 -0.36 -21.55 3.33
CA TRP A 245 0.35 -21.32 4.58
C TRP A 245 1.78 -21.86 4.51
N GLN A 246 1.95 -23.07 3.99
CA GLN A 246 3.25 -23.72 3.86
C GLN A 246 4.15 -22.90 2.92
N PHE A 247 3.68 -22.56 1.73
CA PHE A 247 4.45 -21.74 0.79
C PHE A 247 4.69 -20.32 1.30
N GLY A 248 3.72 -19.68 1.96
CA GLY A 248 3.89 -18.35 2.52
C GLY A 248 5.02 -18.27 3.54
N TRP A 249 5.13 -19.26 4.46
CA TRP A 249 6.20 -19.27 5.45
C TRP A 249 7.52 -19.82 4.95
N GLN A 250 7.52 -20.77 4.03
CA GLN A 250 8.77 -21.33 3.47
C GLN A 250 9.59 -20.32 2.67
N HIS A 251 8.96 -19.29 2.11
CA HIS A 251 9.67 -18.25 1.39
C HIS A 251 10.22 -17.11 2.29
N PHE A 252 9.93 -17.16 3.60
CA PHE A 252 10.48 -16.22 4.59
C PHE A 252 11.67 -16.79 5.37
N VAL A 253 12.00 -18.08 5.21
CA VAL A 253 13.17 -18.76 5.75
C VAL A 253 14.21 -18.98 4.64
#